data_66af3f7e60081ea5ae7290f1b963fbdb
#
_entry.id   66af3f7e60081ea5ae7290f1b963fbdb
#
_cell.length_a   1.000
_cell.length_b   1.000
_cell.length_c   1.000
_cell.angle_alpha   90.00
_cell.angle_beta   90.00
_cell.angle_gamma   90.00
#
_symmetry.space_group_name_H-M   'P 1'
#
loop_
_entity.id
_entity.type
_entity.pdbx_description
1 polymer ?
#
loop_
_entity_poly.entity_id
_entity_poly.type
_entity_poly.pdbx_seq_one_letter_code
_entity_poly.pdbx_strand_id
1 'polypeptide(L)'
;FSQMGITIGFFDENNPVQIGSITILDDTLTFEVGVVDNSYLPQIIEIFEGDRVRWVHEPMEMLHTVTSGMPGGDPGTIEEPGALFNEESSDLNPIFEYTFDSAMELPYYCIPHVDFGMVGQVIVQDRFIRGDSDRNGALNIGDAIYCLGFLFQGAATPNCLDALDVSDDGQVDIADAVSLLGYLFSSTAAPAAPFPTEGPDRTADTLQCHP
;
A
#
# COMPACT_ATOMS: atom_id res chain seq x y z
N PHE A 1 -21.12 20.46 -2.34
CA PHE A 1 -20.84 19.03 -2.22
C PHE A 1 -20.35 18.79 -0.80
N SER A 2 -21.07 17.99 -0.03
CA SER A 2 -20.80 17.70 1.37
C SER A 2 -19.75 16.59 1.43
N GLN A 3 -18.60 16.88 2.01
CA GLN A 3 -17.58 15.87 2.30
C GLN A 3 -18.08 14.99 3.45
N MET A 4 -18.29 13.73 3.21
CA MET A 4 -18.57 12.74 4.22
C MET A 4 -17.23 12.06 4.58
N GLY A 5 -16.59 12.54 5.64
CA GLY A 5 -15.45 11.85 6.23
C GLY A 5 -15.95 10.66 7.06
N ILE A 6 -15.48 9.47 6.75
CA ILE A 6 -15.68 8.29 7.58
C ILE A 6 -14.41 8.10 8.41
N THR A 7 -14.53 8.22 9.72
CA THR A 7 -13.45 7.89 10.64
C THR A 7 -13.65 6.45 11.09
N ILE A 8 -12.74 5.56 10.76
CA ILE A 8 -12.73 4.18 11.25
C ILE A 8 -11.65 4.08 12.30
N GLY A 9 -12.03 3.88 13.56
CA GLY A 9 -11.11 3.62 14.65
C GLY A 9 -10.89 2.11 14.78
N PHE A 10 -9.65 1.67 14.79
CA PHE A 10 -9.29 0.30 15.12
C PHE A 10 -8.98 0.22 16.63
N PHE A 11 -9.63 -0.72 17.32
CA PHE A 11 -9.39 -1.00 18.72
C PHE A 11 -8.64 -2.34 18.84
N ASP A 12 -7.48 -2.32 19.45
CA ASP A 12 -6.85 -3.52 19.97
C ASP A 12 -7.35 -3.68 21.43
N GLU A 13 -8.04 -4.77 21.72
CA GLU A 13 -8.58 -5.05 23.07
C GLU A 13 -7.49 -5.21 24.14
N ASN A 14 -6.21 -5.36 23.73
CA ASN A 14 -5.08 -5.57 24.64
C ASN A 14 -4.16 -4.35 24.76
N ASN A 15 -4.38 -3.31 23.97
CA ASN A 15 -3.60 -2.07 24.03
C ASN A 15 -4.50 -0.86 23.76
N PRO A 16 -4.79 -0.03 24.78
CA PRO A 16 -5.69 1.12 24.64
C PRO A 16 -5.09 2.33 23.89
N VAL A 17 -3.91 2.21 23.31
CA VAL A 17 -3.34 3.25 22.46
C VAL A 17 -4.13 3.27 21.15
N GLN A 18 -4.82 4.37 20.88
CA GLN A 18 -5.51 4.57 19.61
C GLN A 18 -4.49 4.60 18.47
N ILE A 19 -4.50 3.59 17.65
CA ILE A 19 -3.62 3.50 16.48
C ILE A 19 -4.43 3.89 15.25
N GLY A 20 -4.37 5.16 14.88
CA GLY A 20 -4.74 5.62 13.56
C GLY A 20 -6.17 6.13 13.38
N SER A 21 -6.27 7.25 12.67
CA SER A 21 -7.52 7.71 12.05
C SER A 21 -7.35 7.73 10.53
N ILE A 22 -8.36 7.24 9.79
CA ILE A 22 -8.39 7.25 8.33
C ILE A 22 -9.30 8.37 7.88
N THR A 23 -8.78 9.30 7.10
CA THR A 23 -9.58 10.34 6.44
C THR A 23 -9.60 10.07 4.94
N ILE A 24 -10.77 9.74 4.39
CA ILE A 24 -10.93 9.54 2.95
C ILE A 24 -11.16 10.91 2.30
N LEU A 25 -10.20 11.36 1.52
CA LEU A 25 -10.32 12.49 0.61
C LEU A 25 -9.86 12.00 -0.77
N ASP A 26 -10.81 11.89 -1.70
CA ASP A 26 -10.52 11.69 -3.13
C ASP A 26 -9.74 10.40 -3.47
N ASP A 27 -10.19 9.22 -2.99
CA ASP A 27 -9.53 7.91 -3.12
C ASP A 27 -8.13 7.79 -2.49
N THR A 28 -7.59 8.85 -1.94
CA THR A 28 -6.34 8.83 -1.18
C THR A 28 -6.62 8.74 0.32
N LEU A 29 -5.99 7.80 1.00
CA LEU A 29 -6.11 7.65 2.44
C LEU A 29 -4.92 8.29 3.14
N THR A 30 -5.15 8.75 4.38
CA THR A 30 -4.06 9.17 5.26
C THR A 30 -3.97 8.18 6.42
N PHE A 31 -2.81 7.55 6.53
CA PHE A 31 -2.50 6.57 7.56
C PHE A 31 -1.60 7.21 8.62
N GLU A 32 -1.86 6.93 9.89
CA GLU A 32 -1.14 7.54 10.98
C GLU A 32 -0.15 6.56 11.63
N VAL A 33 1.06 7.04 11.90
CA VAL A 33 2.11 6.33 12.62
C VAL A 33 2.50 7.16 13.84
N GLY A 34 2.28 6.62 15.03
CA GLY A 34 2.75 7.23 16.28
C GLY A 34 4.28 7.14 16.38
N VAL A 35 4.92 8.24 16.80
CA VAL A 35 6.34 8.31 17.13
C VAL A 35 6.44 8.37 18.64
N VAL A 36 6.68 7.23 19.29
CA VAL A 36 6.57 7.05 20.75
C VAL A 36 7.76 6.30 21.31
N ASP A 37 8.27 6.71 22.47
CA ASP A 37 9.44 6.09 23.10
C ASP A 37 10.59 5.87 22.09
N ASN A 38 10.97 4.60 21.87
CA ASN A 38 11.95 4.22 20.84
C ASN A 38 11.30 3.41 19.72
N SER A 39 10.07 3.77 19.30
CA SER A 39 9.28 2.98 18.37
C SER A 39 8.46 3.83 17.42
N TYR A 40 8.17 3.28 16.24
CA TYR A 40 7.09 3.71 15.37
C TYR A 40 5.92 2.73 15.50
N LEU A 41 4.69 3.23 15.64
CA LEU A 41 3.50 2.41 15.84
C LEU A 41 2.37 2.79 14.87
N PRO A 42 2.02 1.91 13.92
CA PRO A 42 2.60 0.59 13.69
C PRO A 42 4.02 0.69 13.12
N GLN A 43 4.83 -0.36 13.30
CA GLN A 43 6.19 -0.43 12.77
C GLN A 43 6.22 -0.66 11.26
N ILE A 44 5.28 -1.46 10.73
CA ILE A 44 5.09 -1.71 9.31
C ILE A 44 3.70 -1.22 8.95
N ILE A 45 3.60 -0.48 7.85
CA ILE A 45 2.34 0.01 7.32
C ILE A 45 2.26 -0.31 5.82
N GLU A 46 1.11 -0.84 5.40
CA GLU A 46 0.81 -1.12 4.01
C GLU A 46 -0.20 -0.10 3.50
N ILE A 47 0.12 0.52 2.38
CA ILE A 47 -0.65 1.57 1.73
C ILE A 47 -0.64 1.37 0.23
N PHE A 48 -1.39 2.19 -0.51
CA PHE A 48 -1.39 2.18 -1.97
C PHE A 48 -0.81 3.46 -2.54
N GLU A 49 -0.40 3.44 -3.79
CA GLU A 49 0.03 4.64 -4.52
C GLU A 49 -0.99 5.77 -4.38
N GLY A 50 -0.49 6.99 -4.15
CA GLY A 50 -1.29 8.16 -3.86
C GLY A 50 -1.68 8.32 -2.40
N ASP A 51 -1.56 7.30 -1.57
CA ASP A 51 -1.84 7.40 -0.14
C ASP A 51 -0.76 8.19 0.60
N ARG A 52 -1.11 8.65 1.79
CA ARG A 52 -0.25 9.47 2.64
C ARG A 52 0.00 8.79 3.97
N VAL A 53 1.23 8.88 4.46
CA VAL A 53 1.55 8.56 5.86
C VAL A 53 1.76 9.85 6.63
N ARG A 54 1.19 9.89 7.82
CA ARG A 54 1.34 10.96 8.80
C ARG A 54 2.04 10.39 10.04
N TRP A 55 3.24 10.86 10.32
CA TRP A 55 3.93 10.57 11.57
C TRP A 55 3.55 11.61 12.61
N VAL A 56 3.16 11.15 13.79
CA VAL A 56 2.68 12.00 14.90
C VAL A 56 3.54 11.77 16.13
N HIS A 57 4.22 12.82 16.56
CA HIS A 57 5.01 12.83 17.78
C HIS A 57 4.10 12.82 19.00
N GLU A 58 4.34 11.90 19.96
CA GLU A 58 3.63 11.92 21.23
C GLU A 58 4.16 13.04 22.12
N PRO A 59 3.27 13.81 22.78
CA PRO A 59 3.68 14.94 23.61
C PRO A 59 4.57 14.54 24.78
N MET A 60 5.60 15.36 25.03
CA MET A 60 6.60 15.20 26.10
C MET A 60 7.56 14.01 25.92
N GLU A 61 7.56 13.39 24.75
CA GLU A 61 8.56 12.41 24.37
C GLU A 61 9.90 13.08 23.99
N MET A 62 10.95 12.28 23.95
CA MET A 62 12.26 12.77 23.50
C MET A 62 12.25 13.06 22.00
N LEU A 63 13.27 13.82 21.57
CA LEU A 63 13.50 14.11 20.16
C LEU A 63 13.71 12.85 19.34
N HIS A 64 12.99 12.74 18.24
CA HIS A 64 13.12 11.70 17.23
C HIS A 64 13.41 12.29 15.85
N THR A 65 13.65 11.43 14.87
CA THR A 65 13.61 11.78 13.44
C THR A 65 12.78 10.74 12.70
N VAL A 66 12.21 11.13 11.57
CA VAL A 66 11.67 10.22 10.56
C VAL A 66 12.57 10.35 9.34
N THR A 67 13.44 9.36 9.14
CA THR A 67 14.48 9.41 8.11
C THR A 67 14.30 8.23 7.17
N SER A 68 14.01 8.47 5.88
CA SER A 68 13.89 7.44 4.87
C SER A 68 15.20 6.71 4.62
N GLY A 69 15.12 5.45 4.16
CA GLY A 69 16.29 4.60 3.94
C GLY A 69 16.73 3.85 5.18
N MET A 70 17.99 3.44 5.20
CA MET A 70 18.60 2.72 6.33
C MET A 70 20.04 3.17 6.55
N PRO A 71 20.59 3.04 7.77
CA PRO A 71 21.98 3.37 8.02
C PRO A 71 22.93 2.57 7.14
N GLY A 72 23.71 3.27 6.32
CA GLY A 72 24.66 2.64 5.39
C GLY A 72 24.04 2.10 4.11
N GLY A 73 22.81 2.49 3.80
CA GLY A 73 22.15 2.20 2.52
C GLY A 73 22.92 2.78 1.33
N ASP A 74 22.77 2.14 0.18
CA ASP A 74 23.54 2.45 -1.02
C ASP A 74 23.20 3.85 -1.57
N PRO A 75 24.20 4.72 -1.82
CA PRO A 75 23.97 6.04 -2.39
C PRO A 75 23.25 5.99 -3.75
N GLY A 76 22.26 6.86 -3.93
CA GLY A 76 21.46 6.94 -5.15
C GLY A 76 20.32 5.92 -5.24
N THR A 77 20.06 5.18 -4.17
CA THR A 77 18.89 4.28 -4.04
C THR A 77 17.89 4.83 -3.01
N ILE A 78 16.71 4.23 -2.92
CA ILE A 78 15.74 4.56 -1.87
C ILE A 78 16.20 4.16 -0.47
N GLU A 79 17.24 3.33 -0.37
CA GLU A 79 17.85 2.91 0.89
C GLU A 79 18.88 3.94 1.40
N GLU A 80 19.29 4.92 0.58
CA GLU A 80 20.18 6.00 1.01
C GLU A 80 19.51 6.78 2.16
N PRO A 81 20.24 7.03 3.27
CA PRO A 81 19.71 7.81 4.38
C PRO A 81 19.18 9.18 3.95
N GLY A 82 17.88 9.42 4.14
CA GLY A 82 17.24 10.69 3.80
C GLY A 82 16.98 10.91 2.31
N ALA A 83 17.02 9.86 1.47
CA ALA A 83 16.77 9.97 0.03
C ALA A 83 15.45 10.63 -0.33
N LEU A 84 14.38 10.34 0.43
CA LEU A 84 13.05 10.94 0.22
C LEU A 84 12.70 11.99 1.28
N PHE A 85 13.01 11.71 2.55
CA PHE A 85 12.74 12.64 3.66
C PHE A 85 13.69 12.40 4.83
N ASN A 86 13.94 13.45 5.60
CA ASN A 86 14.69 13.44 6.86
C ASN A 86 14.17 14.56 7.75
N GLU A 87 13.15 14.26 8.54
CA GLU A 87 12.41 15.26 9.32
C GLU A 87 12.57 15.02 10.81
N GLU A 88 12.65 16.14 11.55
CA GLU A 88 12.61 16.12 13.00
C GLU A 88 11.19 15.85 13.50
N SER A 89 11.04 14.99 14.50
CA SER A 89 9.81 14.73 15.21
C SER A 89 9.98 15.12 16.67
N SER A 90 9.29 16.15 17.11
CA SER A 90 9.41 16.75 18.44
C SER A 90 8.14 17.52 18.82
N ASP A 91 8.04 17.99 20.07
CA ASP A 91 6.95 18.86 20.52
C ASP A 91 6.81 20.16 19.69
N LEU A 92 7.88 20.60 19.02
CA LEU A 92 7.86 21.77 18.15
C LEU A 92 7.47 21.41 16.71
N ASN A 93 7.74 20.19 16.28
CA ASN A 93 7.40 19.63 14.98
C ASN A 93 6.64 18.31 15.18
N PRO A 94 5.39 18.36 15.68
CA PRO A 94 4.69 17.16 16.13
C PRO A 94 4.12 16.32 14.98
N ILE A 95 4.06 16.84 13.76
CA ILE A 95 3.46 16.16 12.62
C ILE A 95 4.36 16.32 11.40
N PHE A 96 4.65 15.18 10.76
CA PHE A 96 5.25 15.11 9.43
C PHE A 96 4.35 14.26 8.53
N GLU A 97 4.16 14.66 7.28
CA GLU A 97 3.36 13.94 6.29
C GLU A 97 4.14 13.75 4.99
N TYR A 98 3.99 12.58 4.38
CA TYR A 98 4.54 12.29 3.06
C TYR A 98 3.53 11.50 2.23
N THR A 99 3.36 11.89 0.94
CA THR A 99 2.52 11.18 -0.03
C THR A 99 3.40 10.29 -0.89
N PHE A 100 2.98 9.05 -1.09
CA PHE A 100 3.73 8.05 -1.84
C PHE A 100 3.13 7.90 -3.25
N ASP A 101 3.78 8.49 -4.25
CA ASP A 101 3.28 8.54 -5.62
C ASP A 101 3.70 7.34 -6.49
N SER A 102 4.36 6.35 -5.92
CA SER A 102 4.78 5.12 -6.62
C SER A 102 4.93 3.95 -5.67
N ALA A 103 4.69 2.74 -6.16
CA ALA A 103 4.87 1.51 -5.41
C ALA A 103 6.34 1.32 -5.02
N MET A 104 6.58 0.97 -3.77
CA MET A 104 7.91 0.74 -3.22
C MET A 104 7.85 0.08 -1.84
N GLU A 105 8.94 -0.54 -1.45
CA GLU A 105 9.20 -0.90 -0.05
C GLU A 105 10.22 0.08 0.53
N LEU A 106 9.79 0.97 1.40
CA LEU A 106 10.64 2.01 1.99
C LEU A 106 10.90 1.72 3.44
N PRO A 107 12.12 1.31 3.83
CA PRO A 107 12.54 1.35 5.21
C PRO A 107 12.71 2.80 5.68
N TYR A 108 12.53 3.05 6.96
CA TYR A 108 12.86 4.32 7.59
C TYR A 108 13.27 4.10 9.05
N TYR A 109 13.95 5.08 9.63
CA TYR A 109 14.52 4.95 10.96
C TYR A 109 14.63 6.28 11.68
N CYS A 110 14.87 6.22 12.98
CA CYS A 110 15.20 7.37 13.83
C CYS A 110 16.72 7.45 14.00
N ILE A 111 17.35 8.55 13.54
CA ILE A 111 18.82 8.71 13.61
C ILE A 111 19.35 8.50 15.04
N PRO A 112 18.85 9.19 16.09
CA PRO A 112 19.38 9.02 17.44
C PRO A 112 19.08 7.66 18.08
N HIS A 113 18.08 6.91 17.61
CA HIS A 113 17.59 5.70 18.28
C HIS A 113 17.65 4.43 17.44
N VAL A 114 18.30 4.45 16.29
CA VAL A 114 18.43 3.26 15.42
C VAL A 114 19.17 2.11 16.11
N ASP A 115 20.17 2.42 16.92
CA ASP A 115 20.90 1.41 17.72
C ASP A 115 20.04 0.74 18.79
N PHE A 116 18.89 1.33 19.12
CA PHE A 116 17.87 0.76 20.02
C PHE A 116 16.75 0.05 19.25
N GLY A 117 16.86 -0.06 17.92
CA GLY A 117 15.90 -0.75 17.07
C GLY A 117 14.71 0.13 16.63
N MET A 118 14.80 1.45 16.73
CA MET A 118 13.76 2.36 16.25
C MET A 118 13.80 2.46 14.72
N VAL A 119 13.14 1.52 14.07
CA VAL A 119 13.01 1.37 12.62
C VAL A 119 11.55 1.14 12.25
N GLY A 120 11.19 1.48 11.02
CA GLY A 120 9.88 1.22 10.45
C GLY A 120 9.96 0.90 8.96
N GLN A 121 8.84 0.52 8.37
CA GLN A 121 8.72 0.25 6.94
C GLN A 121 7.37 0.72 6.42
N VAL A 122 7.37 1.36 5.26
CA VAL A 122 6.18 1.62 4.46
C VAL A 122 6.24 0.72 3.24
N ILE A 123 5.19 -0.09 3.04
CA ILE A 123 5.00 -0.93 1.86
C ILE A 123 3.92 -0.24 1.04
N VAL A 124 4.28 0.27 -0.12
CA VAL A 124 3.39 0.95 -1.06
C VAL A 124 3.07 -0.01 -2.19
N GLN A 125 1.81 -0.42 -2.28
CA GLN A 125 1.33 -1.31 -3.32
C GLN A 125 0.85 -0.53 -4.55
N ASP A 126 0.97 -1.13 -5.73
CA ASP A 126 0.43 -0.60 -6.98
C ASP A 126 -1.10 -0.53 -6.95
N ARG A 127 -1.63 0.42 -7.71
CA ARG A 127 -3.03 0.42 -8.14
C ARG A 127 -3.15 -0.32 -9.47
N PHE A 128 -4.31 -0.93 -9.73
CA PHE A 128 -4.55 -1.70 -10.94
C PHE A 128 -6.02 -1.67 -11.38
N ILE A 129 -6.29 -2.14 -12.58
CA ILE A 129 -7.66 -2.43 -13.04
C ILE A 129 -7.85 -3.94 -12.99
N ARG A 130 -8.81 -4.42 -12.20
CA ARG A 130 -9.09 -5.85 -12.09
C ARG A 130 -9.55 -6.42 -13.43
N GLY A 131 -8.88 -7.47 -13.88
CA GLY A 131 -9.08 -8.10 -15.18
C GLY A 131 -8.13 -7.61 -16.29
N ASP A 132 -7.45 -6.48 -16.12
CA ASP A 132 -6.37 -6.02 -17.01
C ASP A 132 -5.06 -6.75 -16.63
N SER A 133 -5.01 -8.02 -17.00
CA SER A 133 -3.98 -8.95 -16.55
C SER A 133 -2.59 -8.63 -17.12
N ASP A 134 -2.51 -8.03 -18.30
CA ASP A 134 -1.25 -7.62 -18.93
C ASP A 134 -0.89 -6.16 -18.65
N ARG A 135 -1.74 -5.45 -17.87
CA ARG A 135 -1.55 -4.06 -17.40
C ARG A 135 -1.32 -3.05 -18.54
N ASN A 136 -2.02 -3.25 -19.66
CA ASN A 136 -1.95 -2.32 -20.81
C ASN A 136 -3.03 -1.21 -20.77
N GLY A 137 -3.89 -1.19 -19.78
CA GLY A 137 -4.98 -0.23 -19.58
C GLY A 137 -6.23 -0.54 -20.42
N ALA A 138 -6.32 -1.71 -21.03
CA ALA A 138 -7.42 -2.07 -21.91
C ALA A 138 -7.93 -3.49 -21.69
N LEU A 139 -9.11 -3.60 -21.06
CA LEU A 139 -9.72 -4.90 -20.83
C LEU A 139 -10.20 -5.56 -22.14
N ASN A 140 -9.57 -6.68 -22.51
CA ASN A 140 -9.84 -7.38 -23.77
C ASN A 140 -9.49 -8.88 -23.68
N ILE A 141 -9.64 -9.62 -24.78
CA ILE A 141 -9.33 -11.06 -24.82
C ILE A 141 -7.86 -11.38 -24.50
N GLY A 142 -6.96 -10.42 -24.72
CA GLY A 142 -5.54 -10.57 -24.42
C GLY A 142 -5.29 -10.88 -22.95
N ASP A 143 -6.06 -10.29 -22.07
CA ASP A 143 -5.96 -10.48 -20.61
C ASP A 143 -6.31 -11.91 -20.21
N ALA A 144 -7.39 -12.44 -20.75
CA ALA A 144 -7.75 -13.85 -20.51
C ALA A 144 -6.68 -14.81 -21.07
N ILE A 145 -6.10 -14.49 -22.23
CA ILE A 145 -4.99 -15.28 -22.80
C ILE A 145 -3.74 -15.16 -21.92
N TYR A 146 -3.44 -13.98 -21.40
CA TYR A 146 -2.32 -13.75 -20.49
C TYR A 146 -2.47 -14.57 -19.20
N CYS A 147 -3.64 -14.53 -18.57
CA CYS A 147 -3.97 -15.33 -17.39
C CYS A 147 -3.79 -16.83 -17.65
N LEU A 148 -4.36 -17.35 -18.77
CA LEU A 148 -4.20 -18.76 -19.15
C LEU A 148 -2.75 -19.12 -19.48
N GLY A 149 -1.97 -18.20 -20.05
CA GLY A 149 -0.54 -18.36 -20.28
C GLY A 149 0.25 -18.53 -19.01
N PHE A 150 -0.05 -17.72 -17.99
CA PHE A 150 0.51 -17.86 -16.66
C PHE A 150 0.17 -19.22 -16.03
N LEU A 151 -1.12 -19.59 -16.05
CA LEU A 151 -1.58 -20.82 -15.40
C LEU A 151 -1.06 -22.12 -16.04
N PHE A 152 -0.95 -22.17 -17.38
CA PHE A 152 -0.76 -23.43 -18.09
C PHE A 152 0.47 -23.50 -19.00
N GLN A 153 1.12 -22.39 -19.31
CA GLN A 153 2.26 -22.37 -20.23
C GLN A 153 3.60 -22.08 -19.53
N GLY A 154 3.61 -21.93 -18.19
CA GLY A 154 4.83 -21.64 -17.44
C GLY A 154 5.41 -20.27 -17.74
N ALA A 155 4.55 -19.29 -18.06
CA ALA A 155 4.97 -17.90 -18.17
C ALA A 155 5.53 -17.39 -16.83
N ALA A 156 6.31 -16.30 -16.87
CA ALA A 156 6.80 -15.67 -15.64
C ALA A 156 5.62 -15.23 -14.75
N THR A 157 5.84 -15.23 -13.45
CA THR A 157 4.85 -14.72 -12.50
C THR A 157 4.56 -13.25 -12.82
N PRO A 158 3.29 -12.89 -13.00
CA PRO A 158 2.89 -11.49 -13.19
C PRO A 158 3.28 -10.62 -12.00
N ASN A 159 3.56 -9.34 -12.27
CA ASN A 159 3.85 -8.37 -11.20
C ASN A 159 2.62 -8.04 -10.35
N CYS A 160 1.43 -8.28 -10.87
CA CYS A 160 0.18 -8.01 -10.18
C CYS A 160 -0.74 -9.23 -10.31
N LEU A 161 -0.78 -10.07 -9.29
CA LEU A 161 -1.65 -11.25 -9.27
C LEU A 161 -3.12 -10.87 -9.05
N ASP A 162 -3.39 -9.79 -8.30
CA ASP A 162 -4.74 -9.28 -8.08
C ASP A 162 -5.44 -8.85 -9.38
N ALA A 163 -4.69 -8.35 -10.36
CA ALA A 163 -5.25 -8.04 -11.67
C ALA A 163 -5.77 -9.28 -12.42
N LEU A 164 -5.21 -10.46 -12.11
CA LEU A 164 -5.62 -11.73 -12.72
C LEU A 164 -6.79 -12.36 -11.97
N ASP A 165 -6.96 -12.10 -10.67
CA ASP A 165 -8.08 -12.57 -9.85
C ASP A 165 -9.34 -11.74 -10.14
N VAL A 166 -10.01 -12.08 -11.23
CA VAL A 166 -11.18 -11.35 -11.74
C VAL A 166 -12.39 -11.44 -10.80
N SER A 167 -12.46 -12.55 -10.07
CA SER A 167 -13.56 -12.86 -9.16
C SER A 167 -13.37 -12.28 -7.76
N ASP A 168 -12.13 -11.91 -7.39
CA ASP A 168 -11.74 -11.41 -6.08
C ASP A 168 -11.99 -12.46 -4.97
N ASP A 169 -11.59 -13.71 -5.26
CA ASP A 169 -11.73 -14.82 -4.31
C ASP A 169 -10.41 -15.22 -3.64
N GLY A 170 -9.32 -14.48 -3.94
CA GLY A 170 -7.98 -14.69 -3.39
C GLY A 170 -7.21 -15.84 -4.07
N GLN A 171 -7.67 -16.29 -5.25
CA GLN A 171 -7.01 -17.34 -6.01
C GLN A 171 -6.99 -16.98 -7.50
N VAL A 172 -5.84 -17.13 -8.14
CA VAL A 172 -5.74 -17.01 -9.59
C VAL A 172 -5.88 -18.38 -10.22
N ASP A 173 -7.02 -18.65 -10.84
CA ASP A 173 -7.30 -19.94 -11.49
C ASP A 173 -8.06 -19.79 -12.83
N ILE A 174 -8.51 -20.91 -13.41
CA ILE A 174 -9.22 -20.89 -14.69
C ILE A 174 -10.58 -20.17 -14.62
N ALA A 175 -11.18 -20.07 -13.43
CA ALA A 175 -12.47 -19.41 -13.27
C ALA A 175 -12.37 -17.91 -13.56
N ASP A 176 -11.21 -17.30 -13.29
CA ASP A 176 -10.96 -15.88 -13.57
C ASP A 176 -10.94 -15.59 -15.07
N ALA A 177 -10.17 -16.38 -15.82
CA ALA A 177 -10.17 -16.26 -17.28
C ALA A 177 -11.56 -16.50 -17.87
N VAL A 178 -12.32 -17.46 -17.35
CA VAL A 178 -13.70 -17.73 -17.77
C VAL A 178 -14.65 -16.58 -17.40
N SER A 179 -14.51 -16.01 -16.19
CA SER A 179 -15.30 -14.87 -15.73
C SER A 179 -15.06 -13.65 -16.61
N LEU A 180 -13.79 -13.37 -16.93
CA LEU A 180 -13.42 -12.28 -17.82
C LEU A 180 -14.00 -12.47 -19.24
N LEU A 181 -13.87 -13.67 -19.83
CA LEU A 181 -14.45 -13.98 -21.14
C LEU A 181 -15.99 -13.88 -21.10
N GLY A 182 -16.61 -14.32 -20.01
CA GLY A 182 -18.04 -14.18 -19.77
C GLY A 182 -18.47 -12.71 -19.77
N TYR A 183 -17.76 -11.85 -19.09
CA TYR A 183 -18.01 -10.41 -19.11
C TYR A 183 -17.85 -9.82 -20.51
N LEU A 184 -16.75 -10.12 -21.20
CA LEU A 184 -16.44 -9.54 -22.50
C LEU A 184 -17.44 -9.96 -23.61
N PHE A 185 -17.93 -11.19 -23.58
CA PHE A 185 -18.67 -11.77 -24.71
C PHE A 185 -20.07 -12.27 -24.39
N SER A 186 -20.42 -12.43 -23.10
CA SER A 186 -21.69 -13.04 -22.70
C SER A 186 -22.50 -12.17 -21.73
N SER A 187 -22.08 -10.93 -21.48
CA SER A 187 -22.76 -10.00 -20.58
C SER A 187 -22.99 -10.60 -19.17
N THR A 188 -22.03 -11.37 -18.67
CA THR A 188 -22.03 -11.81 -17.28
C THR A 188 -21.66 -10.67 -16.33
N ALA A 189 -21.50 -10.95 -15.04
CA ALA A 189 -21.08 -9.95 -14.06
C ALA A 189 -19.74 -9.31 -14.47
N ALA A 190 -19.61 -8.02 -14.19
CA ALA A 190 -18.34 -7.31 -14.34
C ALA A 190 -17.31 -7.86 -13.34
N PRO A 191 -15.99 -7.67 -13.61
CA PRO A 191 -14.95 -7.90 -12.63
C PRO A 191 -15.27 -7.22 -11.29
N ALA A 192 -14.77 -7.77 -10.19
CA ALA A 192 -14.87 -7.13 -8.88
C ALA A 192 -14.08 -5.80 -8.85
N ALA A 193 -14.19 -5.03 -7.79
CA ALA A 193 -13.36 -3.83 -7.62
C ALA A 193 -11.86 -4.22 -7.45
N PRO A 194 -10.93 -3.38 -7.92
CA PRO A 194 -11.12 -2.11 -8.62
C PRO A 194 -11.42 -2.32 -10.12
N PHE A 195 -12.59 -1.91 -10.52
CA PHE A 195 -13.07 -1.95 -11.91
C PHE A 195 -14.25 -0.98 -12.08
N PRO A 196 -14.43 -0.25 -13.18
CA PRO A 196 -13.64 -0.24 -14.43
C PRO A 196 -12.45 0.73 -14.39
N THR A 197 -12.21 1.38 -13.29
CA THR A 197 -11.13 2.34 -13.10
C THR A 197 -10.05 1.75 -12.23
N GLU A 198 -8.83 2.20 -12.43
CA GLU A 198 -7.69 1.87 -11.60
C GLU A 198 -7.94 2.23 -10.14
N GLY A 199 -7.53 1.36 -9.24
CA GLY A 199 -7.68 1.54 -7.81
C GLY A 199 -6.92 0.50 -7.00
N PRO A 200 -6.94 0.63 -5.65
CA PRO A 200 -6.33 -0.34 -4.74
C PRO A 200 -7.21 -1.58 -4.60
N ASP A 201 -6.60 -2.73 -4.38
CA ASP A 201 -7.29 -3.86 -3.78
C ASP A 201 -7.47 -3.61 -2.27
N ARG A 202 -8.71 -3.78 -1.80
CA ARG A 202 -9.03 -3.63 -0.38
C ARG A 202 -9.55 -4.93 0.25
N THR A 203 -9.52 -6.02 -0.51
CA THR A 203 -9.83 -7.36 0.01
C THR A 203 -8.59 -7.93 0.70
N ALA A 204 -8.82 -8.61 1.81
CA ALA A 204 -7.73 -9.19 2.57
C ALA A 204 -7.42 -10.60 2.05
N ASP A 205 -6.42 -10.72 1.20
CA ASP A 205 -5.91 -11.99 0.72
C ASP A 205 -4.36 -12.02 0.70
N THR A 206 -3.76 -12.92 -0.07
CA THR A 206 -2.30 -13.07 -0.17
C THR A 206 -1.76 -12.71 -1.55
N LEU A 207 -2.65 -12.32 -2.48
CA LEU A 207 -2.26 -11.83 -3.78
C LEU A 207 -1.73 -10.39 -3.63
N GLN A 208 -0.80 -10.01 -4.46
CA GLN A 208 -0.18 -8.69 -4.38
C GLN A 208 0.15 -8.18 -5.78
N CYS A 209 0.16 -6.85 -5.89
CA CYS A 209 0.75 -6.12 -6.99
C CYS A 209 2.09 -5.55 -6.54
N HIS A 210 3.16 -5.96 -7.20
CA HIS A 210 4.52 -5.49 -6.92
C HIS A 210 5.00 -4.54 -8.02
N PRO A 211 5.86 -3.57 -7.68
CA PRO A 211 6.48 -2.69 -8.67
C PRO A 211 7.41 -3.42 -9.63
#